data_4847ee122f5596e2cfc4c163c30be8e3
#
_entry.id   4847ee122f5596e2cfc4c163c30be8e3
#
_cell.length_a   1.000
_cell.length_b   1.000
_cell.length_c   1.000
_cell.angle_alpha   90.00
_cell.angle_beta   90.00
_cell.angle_gamma   90.00
#
_symmetry.space_group_name_H-M   'P 1'
#
loop_
_entity.id
_entity.type
_entity.pdbx_description
1 polymer ?
#
loop_
_entity_poly.entity_id
_entity_poly.type
_entity_poly.pdbx_seq_one_letter_code
_entity_poly.pdbx_strand_id
1 'polypeptide(L)'
;MTRTTAREIAVHLAYEMGYSDCSAEQFLEEKLNRDYFASMAEAEELYREFPDKEQLAYIRQVIEGVGRHGYELDSDIERYAKGWKFSRIPRVAAAIMRVAMYEILYM
;
A
#
# COMPACT_ATOMS: atom_id res chain seq x y z
N MET A 1 15.09 7.53 5.92
CA MET A 1 14.16 6.36 5.91
C MET A 1 14.67 5.31 4.94
N THR A 2 14.60 4.06 5.34
CA THR A 2 15.00 2.93 4.48
C THR A 2 13.86 2.54 3.53
N ARG A 3 14.21 1.81 2.46
CA ARG A 3 13.22 1.24 1.56
C ARG A 3 12.33 0.23 2.29
N THR A 4 12.89 -0.52 3.25
CA THR A 4 12.09 -1.46 4.05
C THR A 4 11.00 -0.73 4.82
N THR A 5 11.32 0.37 5.49
CA THR A 5 10.33 1.17 6.21
C THR A 5 9.30 1.76 5.23
N ALA A 6 9.75 2.28 4.10
CA ALA A 6 8.85 2.82 3.08
C ALA A 6 7.88 1.74 2.57
N ARG A 7 8.35 0.51 2.40
CA ARG A 7 7.50 -0.60 1.97
C ARG A 7 6.46 -0.94 3.03
N GLU A 8 6.82 -0.90 4.31
CA GLU A 8 5.86 -1.13 5.40
C GLU A 8 4.78 -0.04 5.40
N ILE A 9 5.17 1.21 5.17
CA ILE A 9 4.21 2.31 5.04
C ILE A 9 3.28 2.06 3.85
N ALA A 10 3.83 1.65 2.71
CA ALA A 10 3.04 1.38 1.51
C ALA A 10 2.03 0.26 1.76
N VAL A 11 2.43 -0.81 2.45
CA VAL A 11 1.52 -1.91 2.81
C VAL A 11 0.39 -1.40 3.71
N HIS A 12 0.74 -0.60 4.72
CA HIS A 12 -0.25 -0.04 5.64
C HIS A 12 -1.25 0.85 4.91
N LEU A 13 -0.77 1.72 4.02
CA LEU A 13 -1.64 2.58 3.22
C LEU A 13 -2.49 1.77 2.24
N ALA A 14 -1.92 0.74 1.62
CA ALA A 14 -2.69 -0.13 0.72
C ALA A 14 -3.82 -0.83 1.46
N TYR A 15 -3.54 -1.28 2.69
CA TYR A 15 -4.56 -1.89 3.54
C TYR A 15 -5.70 -0.89 3.83
N GLU A 16 -5.35 0.33 4.24
CA GLU A 16 -6.35 1.35 4.53
C GLU A 16 -7.13 1.76 3.28
N MET A 17 -6.46 1.86 2.14
CA MET A 17 -7.11 2.21 0.87
C MET A 17 -8.21 1.21 0.51
N GLY A 18 -8.07 -0.04 0.91
CA GLY A 18 -9.08 -1.07 0.69
C GLY A 18 -10.42 -0.79 1.37
N TYR A 19 -10.43 0.09 2.36
CA TYR A 19 -11.65 0.51 3.07
C TYR A 19 -12.15 1.88 2.61
N SER A 20 -11.49 2.49 1.64
CA SER A 20 -11.81 3.83 1.18
C SER A 20 -12.55 3.78 -0.14
N ASP A 21 -13.50 4.70 -0.33
CA ASP A 21 -14.23 4.83 -1.59
C ASP A 21 -13.62 5.88 -2.52
N CYS A 22 -12.59 6.59 -2.06
CA CYS A 22 -11.95 7.62 -2.88
C CYS A 22 -10.92 7.04 -3.84
N SER A 23 -10.53 7.83 -4.84
CA SER A 23 -9.47 7.45 -5.77
C SER A 23 -8.13 7.32 -5.05
N ALA A 24 -7.18 6.61 -5.66
CA ALA A 24 -5.83 6.51 -5.10
C ALA A 24 -5.19 7.90 -4.97
N GLU A 25 -5.42 8.77 -5.94
CA GLU A 25 -4.90 10.14 -5.90
C GLU A 25 -5.43 10.92 -4.70
N GLN A 26 -6.72 10.89 -4.50
CA GLN A 26 -7.35 11.56 -3.36
C GLN A 26 -6.90 10.94 -2.04
N PHE A 27 -6.81 9.63 -1.98
CA PHE A 27 -6.32 8.91 -0.80
C PHE A 27 -4.91 9.37 -0.43
N LEU A 28 -4.02 9.48 -1.42
CA LEU A 28 -2.65 9.92 -1.19
C LEU A 28 -2.58 11.38 -0.71
N GLU A 29 -3.44 12.27 -1.24
CA GLU A 29 -3.51 13.63 -0.75
C GLU A 29 -3.87 13.69 0.74
N GLU A 30 -4.75 12.82 1.18
CA GLU A 30 -5.20 12.78 2.57
C GLU A 30 -4.19 12.12 3.50
N LYS A 31 -3.42 11.13 3.02
CA LYS A 31 -2.59 10.29 3.88
C LYS A 31 -1.09 10.51 3.74
N LEU A 32 -0.62 10.93 2.57
CA LEU A 32 0.81 11.07 2.33
C LEU A 32 1.22 12.55 2.45
N ASN A 33 1.03 13.10 3.66
CA ASN A 33 1.40 14.46 3.97
C ASN A 33 1.91 14.55 5.41
N ARG A 34 2.61 15.63 5.72
CA ARG A 34 3.24 15.79 7.03
C ARG A 34 2.24 15.88 8.18
N ASP A 35 1.10 16.50 7.94
CA ASP A 35 0.08 16.64 8.98
C ASP A 35 -0.50 15.29 9.38
N TYR A 36 -0.80 14.45 8.41
CA TYR A 36 -1.30 13.11 8.69
C TYR A 36 -0.27 12.28 9.44
N PHE A 37 0.99 12.31 8.98
CA PHE A 37 2.08 11.56 9.64
C PHE A 37 2.26 12.04 11.08
N ALA A 38 2.23 13.35 11.32
CA ALA A 38 2.34 13.87 12.67
C ALA A 38 1.18 13.39 13.56
N SER A 39 -0.03 13.33 13.01
CA SER A 39 -1.20 12.88 13.76
C SER A 39 -1.13 11.40 14.12
N MET A 40 -0.41 10.60 13.35
CA MET A 40 -0.28 9.16 13.55
C MET A 40 0.97 8.76 14.33
N ALA A 41 1.89 9.67 14.54
CA ALA A 41 3.22 9.37 15.07
C ALA A 41 3.22 8.73 16.45
N GLU A 42 2.26 9.09 17.31
CA GLU A 42 2.17 8.50 18.66
C GLU A 42 1.66 7.05 18.60
N ALA A 43 0.69 6.80 17.74
CA ALA A 43 0.06 5.47 17.64
C ALA A 43 0.89 4.50 16.84
N GLU A 44 1.59 4.98 15.82
CA GLU A 44 2.34 4.13 14.88
C GLU A 44 3.76 4.66 14.68
N GLU A 45 4.73 3.86 15.08
CA GLU A 45 6.13 4.21 14.94
C GLU A 45 6.54 4.48 13.48
N LEU A 46 5.93 3.78 12.53
CA LEU A 46 6.19 3.97 11.11
C LEU A 46 6.02 5.41 10.65
N TYR A 47 5.15 6.18 11.30
CA TYR A 47 4.82 7.54 10.90
C TYR A 47 5.64 8.62 11.59
N ARG A 48 6.62 8.24 12.41
CA ARG A 48 7.46 9.20 13.13
C ARG A 48 8.38 10.00 12.23
N GLU A 49 8.82 9.39 11.13
CA GLU A 49 9.66 10.04 10.15
C GLU A 49 8.87 10.19 8.85
N PHE A 50 8.82 11.41 8.31
CA PHE A 50 8.19 11.62 7.02
C PHE A 50 9.17 11.17 5.92
N PRO A 51 8.69 10.46 4.89
CA PRO A 51 9.58 9.94 3.84
C PRO A 51 10.34 11.05 3.11
N ASP A 52 11.58 10.77 2.75
CA ASP A 52 12.34 11.64 1.87
C ASP A 52 11.79 11.56 0.45
N LYS A 53 12.31 12.42 -0.44
CA LYS A 53 11.83 12.54 -1.81
C LYS A 53 11.79 11.22 -2.56
N GLU A 54 12.83 10.41 -2.42
CA GLU A 54 12.94 9.12 -3.09
C GLU A 54 11.89 8.13 -2.59
N GLN A 55 11.72 8.07 -1.28
CA GLN A 55 10.75 7.14 -0.69
C GLN A 55 9.31 7.61 -0.88
N LEU A 56 9.07 8.92 -0.92
CA LEU A 56 7.76 9.46 -1.29
C LEU A 56 7.37 9.02 -2.69
N ALA A 57 8.31 9.12 -3.64
CA ALA A 57 8.05 8.70 -5.01
C ALA A 57 7.71 7.20 -5.08
N TYR A 58 8.44 6.39 -4.32
CA TYR A 58 8.19 4.96 -4.25
C TYR A 58 6.79 4.66 -3.70
N ILE A 59 6.46 5.24 -2.55
CA ILE A 59 5.15 5.00 -1.90
C ILE A 59 4.02 5.43 -2.83
N ARG A 60 4.16 6.59 -3.44
CA ARG A 60 3.16 7.11 -4.38
C ARG A 60 2.98 6.17 -5.55
N GLN A 61 4.07 5.70 -6.14
CA GLN A 61 4.01 4.77 -7.28
C GLN A 61 3.29 3.48 -6.90
N VAL A 62 3.63 2.90 -5.75
CA VAL A 62 3.01 1.65 -5.29
C VAL A 62 1.51 1.84 -5.06
N ILE A 63 1.11 2.89 -4.35
CA ILE A 63 -0.30 3.11 -4.03
C ILE A 63 -1.12 3.41 -5.28
N GLU A 64 -0.61 4.26 -6.17
CA GLU A 64 -1.28 4.54 -7.44
C GLU A 64 -1.38 3.27 -8.29
N GLY A 65 -0.31 2.48 -8.32
CA GLY A 65 -0.27 1.23 -9.09
C GLY A 65 -1.22 0.17 -8.55
N VAL A 66 -1.23 -0.02 -7.25
CA VAL A 66 -2.16 -0.97 -6.61
C VAL A 66 -3.61 -0.53 -6.86
N GLY A 67 -3.90 0.76 -6.78
CA GLY A 67 -5.23 1.29 -7.07
C GLY A 67 -5.64 1.07 -8.52
N ARG A 68 -4.72 1.31 -9.47
CA ARG A 68 -4.99 1.17 -10.90
C ARG A 68 -5.13 -0.28 -11.34
N HIS A 69 -4.30 -1.17 -10.81
CA HIS A 69 -4.22 -2.56 -11.23
C HIS A 69 -4.85 -3.53 -10.24
N GLY A 70 -5.69 -3.03 -9.33
CA GLY A 70 -6.26 -3.85 -8.26
C GLY A 70 -6.93 -5.13 -8.73
N TYR A 71 -7.74 -5.05 -9.78
CA TYR A 71 -8.44 -6.22 -10.29
C TYR A 71 -7.46 -7.27 -10.85
N GLU A 72 -6.51 -6.83 -11.65
CA GLU A 72 -5.50 -7.72 -12.24
C GLU A 72 -4.62 -8.34 -11.16
N LEU A 73 -4.23 -7.55 -10.16
CA LEU A 73 -3.41 -8.05 -9.06
C LEU A 73 -4.15 -9.12 -8.27
N ASP A 74 -5.42 -8.89 -7.95
CA ASP A 74 -6.23 -9.85 -7.22
C ASP A 74 -6.43 -11.15 -8.01
N SER A 75 -6.65 -11.03 -9.32
CA SER A 75 -6.76 -12.18 -10.21
C SER A 75 -5.46 -12.98 -10.27
N ASP A 76 -4.33 -12.29 -10.34
CA ASP A 76 -3.02 -12.95 -10.39
C ASP A 76 -2.71 -13.65 -9.06
N ILE A 77 -3.02 -13.01 -7.94
CA ILE A 77 -2.84 -13.61 -6.61
C ILE A 77 -3.66 -14.91 -6.53
N GLU A 78 -4.92 -14.85 -6.93
CA GLU A 78 -5.80 -16.04 -6.89
C GLU A 78 -5.28 -17.15 -7.78
N ARG A 79 -4.75 -16.80 -8.96
CA ARG A 79 -4.19 -17.79 -9.90
C ARG A 79 -2.98 -18.50 -9.34
N TYR A 80 -2.10 -17.79 -8.64
CA TYR A 80 -0.86 -18.36 -8.12
C TYR A 80 -0.98 -18.93 -6.71
N ALA A 81 -1.98 -18.50 -5.95
CA ALA A 81 -2.23 -19.04 -4.60
C ALA A 81 -3.17 -20.23 -4.70
N LYS A 82 -2.63 -21.35 -5.17
CA LYS A 82 -3.41 -22.56 -5.43
C LYS A 82 -4.18 -23.04 -4.19
N GLY A 83 -5.47 -23.28 -4.37
CA GLY A 83 -6.33 -23.75 -3.30
C GLY A 83 -6.91 -22.65 -2.43
N TRP A 84 -6.57 -21.38 -2.70
CA TRP A 84 -7.06 -20.23 -1.94
C TRP A 84 -7.91 -19.35 -2.83
N LYS A 85 -9.10 -19.02 -2.36
CA LYS A 85 -9.91 -17.99 -3.00
C LYS A 85 -9.50 -16.65 -2.41
N PHE A 86 -9.34 -15.63 -3.26
CA PHE A 86 -8.94 -14.31 -2.80
C PHE A 86 -9.85 -13.77 -1.70
N SER A 87 -11.16 -14.02 -1.82
CA SER A 87 -12.14 -13.57 -0.83
C SER A 87 -11.92 -14.16 0.57
N ARG A 88 -11.15 -15.23 0.69
CA ARG A 88 -10.84 -15.87 1.98
C ARG A 88 -9.49 -15.47 2.54
N ILE A 89 -8.71 -14.69 1.79
CA ILE A 89 -7.42 -14.20 2.25
C ILE A 89 -7.66 -13.05 3.21
N PRO A 90 -7.07 -13.05 4.41
CA PRO A 90 -7.21 -11.91 5.33
C PRO A 90 -6.77 -10.62 4.68
N ARG A 91 -7.46 -9.51 4.97
CA ARG A 91 -7.21 -8.23 4.31
C ARG A 91 -5.79 -7.70 4.47
N VAL A 92 -5.16 -7.93 5.62
CA VAL A 92 -3.76 -7.55 5.82
C VAL A 92 -2.85 -8.34 4.89
N ALA A 93 -3.06 -9.66 4.81
CA ALA A 93 -2.29 -10.51 3.91
C ALA A 93 -2.52 -10.13 2.46
N ALA A 94 -3.76 -9.79 2.10
CA ALA A 94 -4.07 -9.33 0.74
C ALA A 94 -3.32 -8.04 0.39
N ALA A 95 -3.23 -7.10 1.32
CA ALA A 95 -2.48 -5.85 1.11
C ALA A 95 -1.00 -6.14 0.86
N ILE A 96 -0.40 -7.02 1.67
CA ILE A 96 1.00 -7.43 1.51
C ILE A 96 1.20 -8.07 0.13
N MET A 97 0.31 -8.96 -0.25
CA MET A 97 0.39 -9.66 -1.54
C MET A 97 0.23 -8.71 -2.72
N ARG A 98 -0.68 -7.74 -2.64
CA ARG A 98 -0.87 -6.75 -3.71
C ARG A 98 0.37 -5.90 -3.91
N VAL A 99 0.97 -5.42 -2.84
CA VAL A 99 2.18 -4.61 -2.92
C VAL A 99 3.32 -5.43 -3.52
N ALA A 100 3.52 -6.65 -3.01
CA ALA A 100 4.57 -7.54 -3.52
C ALA A 100 4.37 -7.87 -4.99
N MET A 101 3.15 -8.22 -5.40
CA MET A 101 2.84 -8.56 -6.78
C MET A 101 3.03 -7.34 -7.69
N TYR A 102 2.63 -6.17 -7.24
CA TYR A 102 2.84 -4.94 -7.99
C TYR A 102 4.33 -4.70 -8.25
N GLU A 103 5.15 -4.84 -7.21
CA GLU A 103 6.60 -4.65 -7.36
C GLU A 103 7.21 -5.65 -8.34
N ILE A 104 6.77 -6.91 -8.29
CA ILE A 104 7.28 -7.95 -9.18
C ILE A 104 6.90 -7.69 -10.65
N LEU A 105 5.66 -7.29 -10.89
CA LEU A 105 5.13 -7.18 -12.25
C LEU A 105 5.41 -5.83 -12.92
N TYR A 106 5.47 -4.75 -12.14
CA TYR A 106 5.51 -3.39 -12.70
C TYR A 106 6.73 -2.57 -12.28
N MET A 107 7.56 -3.09 -11.41
CA MET A 107 8.78 -2.41 -10.96
C MET A 107 10.03 -3.34 -11.15
#